data_340e9b06d75182e4ed275c677b2b47fd
#
_entry.id   340e9b06d75182e4ed275c677b2b47fd
#
_cell.length_a   1.000
_cell.length_b   1.000
_cell.length_c   1.000
_cell.angle_alpha   90.00
_cell.angle_beta   90.00
_cell.angle_gamma   90.00
#
_symmetry.space_group_name_H-M   'P 1'
#
loop_
_entity.id
_entity.type
_entity.pdbx_description
1 polymer ?
#
loop_
_entity_poly.entity_id
_entity_poly.type
_entity_poly.pdbx_seq_one_letter_code
_entity_poly.pdbx_strand_id
1 'polypeptide(L)'
;VPMLGACITEMVGMGIGEVSPALSFGVDVNDEGLIEGFEIVPSLVRVKRLTYSQAEQLMASEPLNSLRMITDRSRLRRASAGAAFIEMPETKLTVRESDSTPVIEFESLPPLPARELVAEAMILAGEAAALYASRELLPFPFSVQPPPTEGGDDDPEGLAGMFALRRRQPRSRIATSM
;
A
#
# COMPACT_ATOMS: atom_id res chain seq x y z
N VAL A 1 -9.98 -13.86 12.79
CA VAL A 1 -10.36 -13.26 14.08
C VAL A 1 -10.25 -11.75 13.93
N PRO A 2 -11.31 -10.96 14.22
CA PRO A 2 -11.25 -9.50 14.17
C PRO A 2 -10.23 -8.96 15.19
N MET A 3 -9.44 -7.97 14.80
CA MET A 3 -8.48 -7.31 15.70
C MET A 3 -9.15 -6.37 16.70
N LEU A 4 -10.33 -5.87 16.38
CA LEU A 4 -11.11 -4.95 17.21
C LEU A 4 -12.47 -5.56 17.55
N GLY A 5 -13.03 -5.17 18.70
CA GLY A 5 -14.38 -5.58 19.10
C GLY A 5 -15.44 -5.06 18.11
N ALA A 6 -16.56 -5.78 17.97
CA ALA A 6 -17.62 -5.46 17.02
C ALA A 6 -18.13 -4.02 17.16
N CYS A 7 -18.35 -3.56 18.39
CA CYS A 7 -18.82 -2.18 18.64
C CYS A 7 -17.87 -1.11 18.11
N ILE A 8 -16.55 -1.32 18.23
CA ILE A 8 -15.56 -0.39 17.69
C ILE A 8 -15.58 -0.41 16.16
N THR A 9 -15.67 -1.61 15.57
CA THR A 9 -15.76 -1.78 14.12
C THR A 9 -17.00 -1.09 13.56
N GLU A 10 -18.14 -1.20 14.23
CA GLU A 10 -19.38 -0.53 13.84
C GLU A 10 -19.30 1.00 13.94
N MET A 11 -18.62 1.52 14.98
CA MET A 11 -18.48 2.96 15.18
C MET A 11 -17.51 3.65 14.23
N VAL A 12 -16.36 3.00 13.92
CA VAL A 12 -15.28 3.64 13.18
C VAL A 12 -14.97 2.94 11.85
N GLY A 13 -15.68 1.87 11.51
CA GLY A 13 -15.45 1.14 10.26
C GLY A 13 -15.81 1.97 9.04
N MET A 14 -14.83 2.17 8.17
CA MET A 14 -14.99 3.01 6.99
C MET A 14 -15.99 2.39 5.99
N GLY A 15 -17.04 3.15 5.67
CA GLY A 15 -18.09 2.73 4.73
C GLY A 15 -19.09 1.69 5.28
N ILE A 16 -19.17 1.52 6.60
CA ILE A 16 -20.25 0.75 7.24
C ILE A 16 -21.51 1.62 7.36
N GLY A 17 -21.36 2.85 7.85
CA GLY A 17 -22.43 3.84 7.86
C GLY A 17 -22.39 4.75 6.63
N GLU A 18 -23.40 5.60 6.48
CA GLU A 18 -23.46 6.62 5.42
C GLU A 18 -22.26 7.58 5.49
N VAL A 19 -21.86 7.91 6.71
CA VAL A 19 -20.71 8.77 7.00
C VAL A 19 -19.81 8.05 7.99
N SER A 20 -18.52 8.07 7.74
CA SER A 20 -17.52 7.44 8.60
C SER A 20 -16.49 8.45 9.08
N PRO A 21 -16.08 8.40 10.37
CA PRO A 21 -14.94 9.17 10.83
C PRO A 21 -13.65 8.68 10.19
N ALA A 22 -12.78 9.57 9.80
CA ALA A 22 -11.51 9.26 9.16
C ALA A 22 -10.43 10.27 9.55
N LEU A 23 -9.18 9.87 9.36
CA LEU A 23 -8.05 10.78 9.28
C LEU A 23 -7.69 10.93 7.80
N SER A 24 -7.90 12.12 7.26
CA SER A 24 -7.64 12.42 5.85
C SER A 24 -6.25 13.00 5.67
N PHE A 25 -5.57 12.52 4.64
CA PHE A 25 -4.27 12.99 4.21
C PHE A 25 -4.45 13.74 2.88
N GLY A 26 -4.32 15.07 2.92
CA GLY A 26 -4.14 15.89 1.72
C GLY A 26 -2.66 15.93 1.38
N VAL A 27 -2.30 15.67 0.12
CA VAL A 27 -0.90 15.62 -0.31
C VAL A 27 -0.77 16.29 -1.67
N ASP A 28 0.09 17.31 -1.75
CA ASP A 28 0.49 17.96 -3.00
C ASP A 28 1.78 17.31 -3.52
N VAL A 29 1.71 16.73 -4.70
CA VAL A 29 2.84 16.03 -5.33
C VAL A 29 3.22 16.74 -6.62
N ASN A 30 4.48 17.14 -6.74
CA ASN A 30 4.99 17.81 -7.94
C ASN A 30 5.22 16.82 -9.10
N ASP A 31 5.68 17.34 -10.24
CA ASP A 31 5.93 16.54 -11.44
C ASP A 31 7.06 15.52 -11.26
N GLU A 32 7.96 15.73 -10.29
CA GLU A 32 9.06 14.83 -9.93
C GLU A 32 8.63 13.75 -8.94
N GLY A 33 7.37 13.77 -8.45
CA GLY A 33 6.85 12.83 -7.48
C GLY A 33 7.22 13.14 -6.03
N LEU A 34 7.71 14.35 -5.73
CA LEU A 34 8.03 14.81 -4.39
C LEU A 34 6.79 15.43 -3.74
N ILE A 35 6.64 15.22 -2.44
CA ILE A 35 5.62 15.87 -1.62
C ILE A 35 6.09 17.30 -1.33
N GLU A 36 5.38 18.30 -1.84
CA GLU A 36 5.64 19.73 -1.59
C GLU A 36 4.75 20.28 -0.49
N GLY A 37 3.53 19.79 -0.37
CA GLY A 37 2.57 20.17 0.64
C GLY A 37 1.81 18.99 1.19
N PHE A 38 1.44 19.06 2.44
CA PHE A 38 0.57 18.07 3.05
C PHE A 38 -0.23 18.65 4.20
N GLU A 39 -1.42 18.09 4.41
CA GLU A 39 -2.23 18.31 5.59
C GLU A 39 -2.76 16.97 6.11
N ILE A 40 -2.94 16.87 7.43
CA ILE A 40 -3.51 15.69 8.07
C ILE A 40 -4.61 16.20 9.02
N VAL A 41 -5.85 15.88 8.68
CA VAL A 41 -7.02 16.41 9.38
C VAL A 41 -8.04 15.33 9.74
N PRO A 42 -8.64 15.40 10.93
CA PRO A 42 -9.83 14.62 11.23
C PRO A 42 -10.97 15.02 10.29
N SER A 43 -11.67 14.05 9.73
CA SER A 43 -12.72 14.30 8.74
C SER A 43 -13.89 13.33 8.89
N LEU A 44 -15.01 13.67 8.27
CA LEU A 44 -16.14 12.78 8.07
C LEU A 44 -16.28 12.51 6.58
N VAL A 45 -16.20 11.25 6.18
CA VAL A 45 -16.19 10.85 4.78
C VAL A 45 -17.40 10.01 4.40
N ARG A 46 -17.90 10.21 3.18
CA ARG A 46 -18.83 9.29 2.52
C ARG A 46 -18.05 8.40 1.57
N VAL A 47 -18.13 7.11 1.79
CA VAL A 47 -17.30 6.13 1.08
C VAL A 47 -18.12 5.42 0.01
N LYS A 48 -17.62 5.44 -1.23
CA LYS A 48 -18.08 4.54 -2.28
C LYS A 48 -17.13 3.34 -2.33
N ARG A 49 -17.59 2.19 -1.87
CA ARG A 49 -16.79 0.96 -1.87
C ARG A 49 -16.76 0.36 -3.27
N LEU A 50 -15.56 0.00 -3.71
CA LEU A 50 -15.32 -0.70 -4.97
C LEU A 50 -14.56 -1.99 -4.68
N THR A 51 -14.86 -3.04 -5.43
CA THR A 51 -13.95 -4.18 -5.55
C THR A 51 -12.78 -3.81 -6.45
N TYR A 52 -11.67 -4.52 -6.36
CA TYR A 52 -10.53 -4.30 -7.26
C TYR A 52 -10.92 -4.42 -8.73
N SER A 53 -11.76 -5.40 -9.09
CA SER A 53 -12.23 -5.56 -10.47
C SER A 53 -13.11 -4.39 -10.95
N GLN A 54 -13.92 -3.79 -10.07
CA GLN A 54 -14.66 -2.58 -10.39
C GLN A 54 -13.75 -1.36 -10.53
N ALA A 55 -12.73 -1.26 -9.68
CA ALA A 55 -11.74 -0.20 -9.76
C ALA A 55 -10.95 -0.27 -11.07
N GLU A 56 -10.57 -1.48 -11.54
CA GLU A 56 -9.92 -1.69 -12.84
C GLU A 56 -10.75 -1.10 -14.00
N GLN A 57 -12.07 -1.36 -14.00
CA GLN A 57 -12.95 -0.84 -15.04
C GLN A 57 -13.07 0.70 -15.03
N LEU A 58 -12.83 1.32 -13.89
CA LEU A 58 -12.92 2.76 -13.66
C LEU A 58 -11.54 3.46 -13.68
N MET A 59 -10.45 2.72 -13.89
CA MET A 59 -9.09 3.23 -13.76
C MET A 59 -8.78 4.41 -14.70
N ALA A 60 -9.41 4.44 -15.88
CA ALA A 60 -9.28 5.55 -16.83
C ALA A 60 -10.21 6.73 -16.54
N SER A 61 -11.07 6.63 -15.53
CA SER A 61 -12.05 7.66 -15.17
C SER A 61 -11.60 8.42 -13.91
N GLU A 62 -12.05 9.66 -13.78
CA GLU A 62 -11.82 10.43 -12.56
C GLU A 62 -12.68 9.90 -11.39
N PRO A 63 -12.16 9.92 -10.15
CA PRO A 63 -10.84 10.45 -9.74
C PRO A 63 -9.68 9.43 -9.80
N LEU A 64 -9.92 8.17 -10.21
CA LEU A 64 -8.91 7.11 -10.16
C LEU A 64 -7.76 7.37 -11.14
N ASN A 65 -8.05 7.96 -12.30
CA ASN A 65 -7.03 8.30 -13.28
C ASN A 65 -6.04 9.34 -12.72
N SER A 66 -6.52 10.41 -12.11
CA SER A 66 -5.66 11.43 -11.48
C SER A 66 -4.86 10.84 -10.33
N LEU A 67 -5.47 10.03 -9.47
CA LEU A 67 -4.77 9.35 -8.39
C LEU A 67 -3.64 8.45 -8.92
N ARG A 68 -3.91 7.70 -10.00
CA ARG A 68 -2.89 6.87 -10.63
C ARG A 68 -1.71 7.68 -11.14
N MET A 69 -1.96 8.79 -11.84
CA MET A 69 -0.89 9.66 -12.33
C MET A 69 0.00 10.17 -11.20
N ILE A 70 -0.59 10.55 -10.08
CA ILE A 70 0.15 11.03 -8.89
C ILE A 70 0.99 9.90 -8.28
N THR A 71 0.39 8.74 -8.09
CA THR A 71 1.07 7.59 -7.48
C THR A 71 2.17 7.03 -8.39
N ASP A 72 1.98 7.04 -9.72
CA ASP A 72 2.99 6.63 -10.69
C ASP A 72 4.23 7.55 -10.61
N ARG A 73 4.06 8.88 -10.48
CA ARG A 73 5.18 9.81 -10.27
C ARG A 73 5.97 9.49 -9.01
N SER A 74 5.28 9.26 -7.89
CA SER A 74 5.91 8.87 -6.61
C SER A 74 6.66 7.55 -6.74
N ARG A 75 6.08 6.57 -7.44
CA ARG A 75 6.71 5.27 -7.71
C ARG A 75 7.99 5.42 -8.54
N LEU A 76 7.95 6.21 -9.63
CA LEU A 76 9.11 6.50 -10.49
C LEU A 76 10.24 7.18 -9.72
N ARG A 77 9.93 8.17 -8.87
CA ARG A 77 10.91 8.81 -7.99
C ARG A 77 11.59 7.79 -7.08
N ARG A 78 10.82 6.91 -6.43
CA ARG A 78 11.37 5.87 -5.55
C ARG A 78 12.22 4.86 -6.32
N ALA A 79 11.79 4.48 -7.54
CA ALA A 79 12.58 3.62 -8.41
C ALA A 79 13.94 4.24 -8.73
N SER A 80 13.96 5.52 -9.10
CA SER A 80 15.18 6.26 -9.40
C SER A 80 16.09 6.41 -8.17
N ALA A 81 15.51 6.38 -6.96
CA ALA A 81 16.24 6.37 -5.70
C ALA A 81 16.70 4.98 -5.25
N GLY A 82 16.54 3.95 -6.08
CA GLY A 82 16.98 2.58 -5.81
C GLY A 82 15.99 1.72 -5.04
N ALA A 83 14.71 2.09 -4.97
CA ALA A 83 13.70 1.23 -4.38
C ALA A 83 13.52 -0.04 -5.22
N ALA A 84 13.51 -1.19 -4.55
CA ALA A 84 13.25 -2.46 -5.21
C ALA A 84 11.74 -2.78 -5.18
N PHE A 85 11.22 -3.21 -6.32
CA PHE A 85 9.84 -3.64 -6.47
C PHE A 85 9.83 -5.17 -6.62
N ILE A 86 9.16 -5.83 -5.69
CA ILE A 86 9.07 -7.30 -5.68
C ILE A 86 7.66 -7.69 -6.07
N GLU A 87 7.52 -8.20 -7.28
CA GLU A 87 6.25 -8.66 -7.83
C GLU A 87 6.14 -10.18 -7.63
N MET A 88 5.50 -10.57 -6.54
CA MET A 88 5.22 -11.99 -6.29
C MET A 88 3.71 -12.24 -6.42
N PRO A 89 3.32 -13.36 -7.04
CA PRO A 89 1.90 -13.70 -7.14
C PRO A 89 1.30 -13.89 -5.75
N GLU A 90 0.17 -13.25 -5.51
CA GLU A 90 -0.61 -13.48 -4.31
C GLU A 90 -1.44 -14.75 -4.47
N THR A 91 -1.50 -15.52 -3.40
CA THR A 91 -2.30 -16.74 -3.35
C THR A 91 -3.37 -16.61 -2.28
N LYS A 92 -4.63 -16.75 -2.69
CA LYS A 92 -5.74 -16.85 -1.77
C LYS A 92 -5.94 -18.31 -1.37
N LEU A 93 -5.95 -18.55 -0.08
CA LEU A 93 -6.23 -19.85 0.49
C LEU A 93 -7.66 -19.86 1.03
N THR A 94 -8.48 -20.79 0.55
CA THR A 94 -9.84 -20.98 1.02
C THR A 94 -9.98 -22.38 1.59
N VAL A 95 -10.45 -22.47 2.82
CA VAL A 95 -10.79 -23.76 3.45
C VAL A 95 -12.29 -23.94 3.35
N ARG A 96 -12.73 -24.98 2.67
CA ARG A 96 -14.14 -25.39 2.64
C ARG A 96 -14.33 -26.57 3.57
N GLU A 97 -15.30 -26.45 4.45
CA GLU A 97 -15.75 -27.60 5.25
C GLU A 97 -16.50 -28.56 4.35
N SER A 98 -16.10 -29.81 4.34
CA SER A 98 -16.76 -30.94 3.73
C SER A 98 -17.04 -31.97 4.81
N ASP A 99 -18.10 -32.80 4.63
CA ASP A 99 -18.63 -33.74 5.62
C ASP A 99 -17.63 -34.73 6.22
N SER A 100 -16.44 -34.87 5.64
CA SER A 100 -15.42 -35.84 6.08
C SER A 100 -14.02 -35.30 6.19
N THR A 101 -13.67 -34.23 5.44
CA THR A 101 -12.29 -33.69 5.47
C THR A 101 -12.29 -32.27 4.92
N PRO A 102 -11.67 -31.28 5.57
CA PRO A 102 -11.57 -29.93 5.05
C PRO A 102 -10.77 -29.94 3.72
N VAL A 103 -11.32 -29.29 2.70
CA VAL A 103 -10.68 -29.13 1.41
C VAL A 103 -10.00 -27.76 1.37
N ILE A 104 -8.72 -27.75 1.07
CA ILE A 104 -7.92 -26.53 0.94
C ILE A 104 -7.79 -26.22 -0.55
N GLU A 105 -8.32 -25.07 -0.94
CA GLU A 105 -8.22 -24.56 -2.32
C GLU A 105 -7.23 -23.40 -2.37
N PHE A 106 -6.34 -23.44 -3.36
CA PHE A 106 -5.38 -22.37 -3.66
C PHE A 106 -5.80 -21.69 -4.95
N GLU A 107 -6.04 -20.40 -4.89
CA GLU A 107 -6.34 -19.56 -6.03
C GLU A 107 -5.22 -18.54 -6.20
N SER A 108 -4.53 -18.59 -7.35
CA SER A 108 -3.56 -17.54 -7.69
C SER A 108 -4.33 -16.29 -8.11
N LEU A 109 -4.08 -15.19 -7.42
CA LEU A 109 -4.70 -13.91 -7.75
C LEU A 109 -3.89 -13.21 -8.84
N PRO A 110 -4.53 -12.74 -9.92
CA PRO A 110 -3.82 -12.00 -10.95
C PRO A 110 -3.30 -10.67 -10.39
N PRO A 111 -2.17 -10.17 -10.89
CA PRO A 111 -1.74 -8.81 -10.61
C PRO A 111 -2.80 -7.84 -11.16
N LEU A 112 -3.26 -6.93 -10.31
CA LEU A 112 -4.25 -5.92 -10.68
C LEU A 112 -3.67 -4.53 -10.42
N PRO A 113 -3.57 -3.65 -11.43
CA PRO A 113 -3.15 -2.26 -11.28
C PRO A 113 -3.89 -1.50 -10.17
N ALA A 114 -5.17 -1.81 -9.93
CA ALA A 114 -5.91 -1.23 -8.82
C ALA A 114 -5.37 -1.60 -7.42
N ARG A 115 -4.70 -2.74 -7.27
CA ARG A 115 -4.03 -3.09 -6.02
C ARG A 115 -2.74 -2.28 -5.84
N GLU A 116 -2.00 -2.11 -6.94
CA GLU A 116 -0.80 -1.26 -6.92
C GLU A 116 -1.17 0.17 -6.58
N LEU A 117 -2.25 0.70 -7.17
CA LEU A 117 -2.75 2.03 -6.88
C LEU A 117 -3.01 2.24 -5.38
N VAL A 118 -3.68 1.29 -4.74
CA VAL A 118 -3.95 1.34 -3.29
C VAL A 118 -2.64 1.26 -2.51
N ALA A 119 -1.73 0.36 -2.87
CA ALA A 119 -0.45 0.22 -2.19
C ALA A 119 0.39 1.51 -2.29
N GLU A 120 0.47 2.11 -3.48
CA GLU A 120 1.20 3.36 -3.70
C GLU A 120 0.55 4.54 -2.95
N ALA A 121 -0.79 4.62 -2.92
CA ALA A 121 -1.50 5.65 -2.15
C ALA A 121 -1.23 5.49 -0.63
N MET A 122 -1.17 4.27 -0.12
CA MET A 122 -0.82 4.01 1.28
C MET A 122 0.64 4.39 1.60
N ILE A 123 1.57 4.14 0.68
CA ILE A 123 2.97 4.54 0.83
C ILE A 123 3.07 6.07 0.86
N LEU A 124 2.37 6.76 -0.03
CA LEU A 124 2.35 8.21 -0.09
C LEU A 124 1.77 8.82 1.20
N ALA A 125 0.69 8.26 1.72
CA ALA A 125 0.12 8.67 3.01
C ALA A 125 1.10 8.42 4.18
N GLY A 126 1.83 7.30 4.16
CA GLY A 126 2.87 6.99 5.14
C GLY A 126 4.05 7.97 5.08
N GLU A 127 4.46 8.38 3.88
CA GLU A 127 5.50 9.39 3.67
C GLU A 127 5.04 10.77 4.21
N ALA A 128 3.80 11.17 3.93
CA ALA A 128 3.23 12.40 4.46
C ALA A 128 3.13 12.37 6.00
N ALA A 129 2.75 11.24 6.59
CA ALA A 129 2.74 11.08 8.05
C ALA A 129 4.14 11.21 8.66
N ALA A 130 5.15 10.64 8.02
CA ALA A 130 6.54 10.74 8.45
C ALA A 130 7.06 12.18 8.37
N LEU A 131 6.77 12.89 7.28
CA LEU A 131 7.12 14.30 7.12
C LEU A 131 6.43 15.18 8.18
N TYR A 132 5.13 14.93 8.43
CA TYR A 132 4.39 15.62 9.49
C TYR A 132 5.03 15.39 10.86
N ALA A 133 5.29 14.14 11.22
CA ALA A 133 5.87 13.80 12.51
C ALA A 133 7.27 14.43 12.69
N SER A 134 8.07 14.45 11.62
CA SER A 134 9.39 15.10 11.62
C SER A 134 9.29 16.61 11.79
N ARG A 135 8.37 17.26 11.08
CA ARG A 135 8.13 18.72 11.19
C ARG A 135 7.66 19.14 12.57
N GLU A 136 6.74 18.38 13.16
CA GLU A 136 6.16 18.67 14.47
C GLU A 136 7.00 18.08 15.63
N LEU A 137 8.17 17.50 15.35
CA LEU A 137 9.06 16.87 16.35
C LEU A 137 8.35 15.82 17.21
N LEU A 138 7.42 15.08 16.61
CA LEU A 138 6.67 14.05 17.31
C LEU A 138 7.52 12.77 17.44
N PRO A 139 7.44 12.06 18.58
CA PRO A 139 8.00 10.72 18.69
C PRO A 139 7.23 9.76 17.79
N PHE A 140 7.81 9.37 16.66
CA PHE A 140 7.19 8.57 15.64
C PHE A 140 8.09 7.40 15.22
N PRO A 141 7.55 6.19 15.02
CA PRO A 141 8.33 5.06 14.56
C PRO A 141 8.53 5.13 13.03
N PHE A 142 9.70 5.57 12.58
CA PHE A 142 10.04 5.57 11.16
C PHE A 142 10.51 4.17 10.74
N SER A 143 9.81 3.56 9.78
CA SER A 143 10.28 2.32 9.18
C SER A 143 11.26 2.65 8.05
N VAL A 144 12.53 2.31 8.24
CA VAL A 144 13.58 2.53 7.25
C VAL A 144 14.14 1.20 6.78
N GLN A 145 14.47 1.12 5.50
CA GLN A 145 15.09 -0.04 4.89
C GLN A 145 16.26 0.42 4.02
N PRO A 146 17.48 -0.08 4.26
CA PRO A 146 18.60 0.19 3.37
C PRO A 146 18.33 -0.36 1.96
N PRO A 147 19.00 0.14 0.92
CA PRO A 147 18.91 -0.44 -0.41
C PRO A 147 19.35 -1.91 -0.38
N PRO A 148 18.90 -2.73 -1.34
CA PRO A 148 19.34 -4.11 -1.45
C PRO A 148 20.87 -4.17 -1.66
N THR A 149 21.47 -5.21 -1.15
CA THR A 149 22.87 -5.52 -1.49
C THR A 149 22.97 -5.76 -3.00
N GLU A 150 24.04 -5.23 -3.62
CA GLU A 150 24.25 -5.37 -5.05
C GLU A 150 24.08 -6.83 -5.50
N GLY A 151 23.33 -7.02 -6.56
CA GLY A 151 23.10 -8.32 -7.19
C GLY A 151 24.20 -8.61 -8.20
N GLY A 152 24.44 -9.89 -8.46
CA GLY A 152 25.24 -10.29 -9.60
C GLY A 152 24.43 -10.12 -10.91
N ASP A 153 25.15 -9.94 -12.02
CA ASP A 153 24.55 -9.89 -13.38
C ASP A 153 23.87 -11.22 -13.79
N ASP A 154 23.94 -12.25 -12.96
CA ASP A 154 23.42 -13.60 -13.18
C ASP A 154 22.08 -13.87 -12.46
N ASP A 155 21.31 -12.86 -12.08
CA ASP A 155 20.00 -13.09 -11.46
C ASP A 155 19.05 -13.78 -12.45
N PRO A 156 18.41 -14.88 -12.04
CA PRO A 156 17.47 -15.55 -12.90
C PRO A 156 16.25 -14.66 -13.21
N GLU A 157 15.69 -14.81 -14.39
CA GLU A 157 14.47 -14.10 -14.77
C GLU A 157 13.23 -14.63 -14.04
N GLY A 158 12.17 -13.83 -14.02
CA GLY A 158 10.85 -14.19 -13.51
C GLY A 158 10.81 -14.37 -11.98
N LEU A 159 10.00 -15.32 -11.52
CA LEU A 159 9.76 -15.54 -10.09
C LEU A 159 11.02 -15.91 -9.29
N ALA A 160 11.93 -16.65 -9.92
CA ALA A 160 13.20 -17.01 -9.27
C ALA A 160 14.07 -15.78 -9.00
N GLY A 161 14.09 -14.82 -9.95
CA GLY A 161 14.79 -13.55 -9.78
C GLY A 161 14.12 -12.67 -8.72
N MET A 162 12.79 -12.60 -8.70
CA MET A 162 12.05 -11.89 -7.67
C MET A 162 12.32 -12.47 -6.27
N PHE A 163 12.42 -13.79 -6.17
CA PHE A 163 12.77 -14.45 -4.92
C PHE A 163 14.24 -14.17 -4.50
N ALA A 164 15.17 -14.19 -5.46
CA ALA A 164 16.56 -13.82 -5.21
C ALA A 164 16.68 -12.36 -4.75
N LEU A 165 15.99 -11.43 -5.40
CA LEU A 165 15.91 -10.02 -5.01
C LEU A 165 15.36 -9.89 -3.58
N ARG A 166 14.26 -10.57 -3.26
CA ARG A 166 13.67 -10.56 -1.91
C ARG A 166 14.64 -11.05 -0.84
N ARG A 167 15.45 -12.07 -1.13
CA ARG A 167 16.45 -12.58 -0.18
C ARG A 167 17.58 -11.61 0.09
N ARG A 168 17.90 -10.74 -0.86
CA ARG A 168 18.93 -9.69 -0.71
C ARG A 168 18.40 -8.43 -0.06
N GLN A 169 17.09 -8.29 0.09
CA GLN A 169 16.51 -7.16 0.81
C GLN A 169 16.93 -7.19 2.27
N PRO A 170 17.61 -6.16 2.79
CA PRO A 170 17.87 -6.03 4.21
C PRO A 170 16.56 -5.96 4.98
N ARG A 171 16.60 -6.34 6.24
CA ARG A 171 15.43 -6.17 7.11
C ARG A 171 15.16 -4.69 7.35
N SER A 172 13.90 -4.30 7.31
CA SER A 172 13.48 -2.99 7.79
C SER A 172 13.80 -2.86 9.29
N ARG A 173 14.11 -1.66 9.70
CA ARG A 173 14.33 -1.32 11.11
C ARG A 173 13.48 -0.10 11.48
N ILE A 174 13.14 -0.02 12.75
CA ILE A 174 12.51 1.19 13.29
C ILE A 174 13.62 2.17 13.68
N ALA A 175 13.49 3.39 13.19
CA ALA A 175 14.35 4.52 13.55
C ALA A 175 13.51 5.57 14.30
N THR A 176 14.16 6.42 15.07
CA THR A 176 13.53 7.52 15.82
C THR A 176 13.63 8.86 15.10
N SER A 177 14.30 8.89 13.94
CA SER A 177 14.43 10.05 13.05
C SER A 177 14.52 9.59 11.60
N MET A 178 14.10 10.43 10.68
CA MET A 178 14.35 10.26 9.24
C MET A 178 15.78 10.60 8.88
#